data_b1a967cc8a375b560c5a483846fc3b5c
#
_entry.id   b1a967cc8a375b560c5a483846fc3b5c
#
_cell.length_a   1.000
_cell.length_b   1.000
_cell.length_c   1.000
_cell.angle_alpha   90.00
_cell.angle_beta   90.00
_cell.angle_gamma   90.00
#
_symmetry.space_group_name_H-M   'P 1'
#
loop_
_entity.id
_entity.type
_entity.pdbx_description
1 polymer ?
#
loop_
_entity_poly.entity_id
_entity_poly.type
_entity_poly.pdbx_seq_one_letter_code
_entity_poly.pdbx_strand_id
1 'polypeptide(L)'
;DLIRNCKRMLLLTSAGMSADSNIPTFRDKDGYWKNFPPFKEKNLEAQDLASPWAFRNELPHAWAFYEWRRRNANDNQPHEGYRIINEWFKKCDGFIHTTNTDGLHLMSGCDRDRILEVHGSMWRLQCLDTCTHQYWDDVSVPLCDLDNETMRASNFPGCIHCRSIARPHILMFGDGEYTGHPEQGINFRNFIEKSVDLAILVGSSGAVPTNDYIALHLMESGTEVININLDASSNQIVNTDLFIEMKGKDAFVELNRIAFE
;
A
#
# COMPACT_ATOMS: atom_id res chain seq x y z
N ASP A 1 -2.50 -27.15 -5.76
CA ASP A 1 -3.42 -27.25 -6.91
C ASP A 1 -4.14 -25.93 -7.20
N LEU A 2 -4.65 -25.21 -6.20
CA LEU A 2 -5.38 -23.94 -6.40
C LEU A 2 -4.57 -22.94 -7.25
N ILE A 3 -3.31 -22.67 -6.88
CA ILE A 3 -2.46 -21.71 -7.61
C ILE A 3 -2.11 -22.23 -9.00
N ARG A 4 -1.76 -23.53 -9.11
CA ARG A 4 -1.37 -24.14 -10.39
C ARG A 4 -2.46 -24.10 -11.45
N ASN A 5 -3.71 -24.30 -11.04
CA ASN A 5 -4.88 -24.42 -11.92
C ASN A 5 -5.66 -23.09 -12.04
N CYS A 6 -5.24 -22.06 -11.34
CA CYS A 6 -5.90 -20.75 -11.31
C CYS A 6 -5.81 -20.07 -12.68
N LYS A 7 -6.95 -19.62 -13.19
CA LYS A 7 -7.04 -18.85 -14.44
C LYS A 7 -7.17 -17.36 -14.14
N ARG A 8 -7.85 -16.99 -13.03
CA ARG A 8 -8.03 -15.62 -12.60
C ARG A 8 -7.73 -15.46 -11.12
N MET A 9 -6.73 -14.65 -10.80
CA MET A 9 -6.21 -14.46 -9.44
C MET A 9 -6.30 -13.00 -9.00
N LEU A 10 -6.85 -12.76 -7.81
CA LEU A 10 -6.84 -11.43 -7.18
C LEU A 10 -5.87 -11.44 -5.97
N LEU A 11 -4.88 -10.55 -6.00
CA LEU A 11 -4.03 -10.27 -4.85
C LEU A 11 -4.56 -9.06 -4.08
N LEU A 12 -4.82 -9.24 -2.79
CA LEU A 12 -5.28 -8.23 -1.84
C LEU A 12 -4.15 -7.97 -0.85
N THR A 13 -3.32 -6.95 -1.10
CA THR A 13 -2.11 -6.73 -0.30
C THR A 13 -2.22 -5.52 0.62
N SER A 14 -1.73 -5.69 1.85
CA SER A 14 -1.69 -4.66 2.89
C SER A 14 -0.28 -4.54 3.48
N ALA A 15 -0.10 -3.74 4.53
CA ALA A 15 1.21 -3.35 5.06
C ALA A 15 2.14 -4.52 5.39
N GLY A 16 1.61 -5.68 5.81
CA GLY A 16 2.40 -6.88 6.08
C GLY A 16 3.10 -7.45 4.84
N MET A 17 2.60 -7.18 3.62
CA MET A 17 3.30 -7.55 2.39
C MET A 17 4.64 -6.83 2.25
N SER A 18 4.74 -5.58 2.67
CA SER A 18 5.95 -4.77 2.52
C SER A 18 6.92 -4.87 3.69
N ALA A 19 6.50 -5.51 4.79
CA ALA A 19 7.31 -5.60 6.03
C ALA A 19 8.65 -6.32 5.79
N ASP A 20 8.67 -7.37 4.96
CA ASP A 20 9.88 -8.13 4.62
C ASP A 20 10.81 -7.38 3.63
N SER A 21 10.38 -6.23 3.12
CA SER A 21 11.21 -5.26 2.40
C SER A 21 11.64 -4.10 3.29
N ASN A 22 11.62 -4.25 4.61
CA ASN A 22 11.98 -3.24 5.61
C ASN A 22 11.13 -1.95 5.52
N ILE A 23 9.91 -2.03 5.03
CA ILE A 23 8.96 -0.93 5.06
C ILE A 23 8.16 -1.02 6.37
N PRO A 24 8.24 -0.04 7.27
CA PRO A 24 7.52 -0.06 8.53
C PRO A 24 6.00 -0.08 8.34
N THR A 25 5.32 -0.91 9.11
CA THR A 25 3.85 -1.05 9.02
C THR A 25 3.10 0.01 9.83
N PHE A 26 3.78 0.72 10.73
CA PHE A 26 3.22 1.71 11.66
C PHE A 26 2.07 1.19 12.55
N ARG A 27 1.96 -0.12 12.71
CA ARG A 27 0.96 -0.76 13.59
C ARG A 27 1.35 -0.73 15.05
N ASP A 28 2.65 -0.85 15.30
CA ASP A 28 3.22 -0.76 16.62
C ASP A 28 3.57 0.70 16.94
N LYS A 29 2.86 1.26 17.92
CA LYS A 29 3.03 2.64 18.35
C LYS A 29 4.45 2.88 18.92
N ASP A 30 4.98 1.91 19.64
CA ASP A 30 6.32 2.03 20.21
C ASP A 30 7.40 1.95 19.09
N GLY A 31 7.21 1.08 18.11
CA GLY A 31 8.05 1.01 16.91
C GLY A 31 7.98 2.28 16.06
N TYR A 32 6.79 2.86 15.90
CA TYR A 32 6.62 4.14 15.23
C TYR A 32 7.39 5.25 15.95
N TRP A 33 7.23 5.41 17.26
CA TRP A 33 7.91 6.44 18.03
C TRP A 33 9.41 6.21 18.17
N LYS A 34 9.87 4.96 18.09
CA LYS A 34 11.30 4.65 18.02
C LYS A 34 11.94 5.19 16.74
N ASN A 35 11.23 5.11 15.64
CA ASN A 35 11.69 5.66 14.34
C ASN A 35 11.56 7.20 14.29
N PHE A 36 10.63 7.79 15.06
CA PHE A 36 10.34 9.21 15.05
C PHE A 36 10.26 9.82 16.46
N PRO A 37 11.40 9.86 17.21
CA PRO A 37 11.40 10.40 18.58
C PRO A 37 10.83 11.81 18.72
N PRO A 38 11.07 12.78 17.80
CA PRO A 38 10.48 14.11 17.88
C PRO A 38 8.96 14.13 17.79
N PHE A 39 8.38 13.16 17.08
CA PHE A 39 6.91 13.04 17.02
C PHE A 39 6.33 12.52 18.34
N LYS A 40 7.07 11.64 19.04
CA LYS A 40 6.69 11.18 20.39
C LYS A 40 6.61 12.37 21.37
N GLU A 41 7.62 13.24 21.38
CA GLU A 41 7.65 14.41 22.24
C GLU A 41 6.46 15.35 22.00
N LYS A 42 5.99 15.43 20.77
CA LYS A 42 4.83 16.23 20.36
C LYS A 42 3.51 15.46 20.43
N ASN A 43 3.54 14.18 20.79
CA ASN A 43 2.40 13.26 20.76
C ASN A 43 1.69 13.22 19.40
N LEU A 44 2.46 13.27 18.30
CA LEU A 44 1.96 13.17 16.92
C LEU A 44 2.01 11.72 16.47
N GLU A 45 0.86 11.13 16.22
CA GLU A 45 0.77 9.77 15.68
C GLU A 45 0.81 9.77 14.15
N ALA A 46 1.06 8.60 13.56
CA ALA A 46 1.09 8.46 12.10
C ALA A 46 -0.24 8.91 11.45
N GLN A 47 -1.37 8.67 12.12
CA GLN A 47 -2.69 9.07 11.63
C GLN A 47 -2.88 10.59 11.64
N ASP A 48 -2.32 11.29 12.65
CA ASP A 48 -2.37 12.74 12.72
C ASP A 48 -1.64 13.37 11.54
N LEU A 49 -0.43 12.84 11.24
CA LEU A 49 0.42 13.33 10.15
C LEU A 49 -0.10 12.92 8.76
N ALA A 50 -0.78 11.79 8.68
CA ALA A 50 -1.44 11.33 7.45
C ALA A 50 -2.85 11.91 7.33
N SER A 51 -2.99 13.22 7.40
CA SER A 51 -4.28 13.94 7.32
C SER A 51 -4.14 15.26 6.56
N PRO A 52 -5.18 15.72 5.84
CA PRO A 52 -5.18 17.05 5.23
C PRO A 52 -4.98 18.16 6.24
N TRP A 53 -5.44 17.97 7.49
CA TRP A 53 -5.24 18.89 8.59
C TRP A 53 -3.75 19.13 8.87
N ALA A 54 -2.94 18.06 8.91
CA ALA A 54 -1.50 18.18 9.16
C ALA A 54 -0.80 18.97 8.04
N PHE A 55 -1.18 18.76 6.80
CA PHE A 55 -0.63 19.52 5.67
C PHE A 55 -1.00 21.01 5.70
N ARG A 56 -2.08 21.40 6.38
CA ARG A 56 -2.47 22.80 6.55
C ARG A 56 -1.94 23.46 7.83
N ASN A 57 -1.71 22.67 8.89
CA ASN A 57 -1.37 23.20 10.21
C ASN A 57 0.02 22.79 10.72
N GLU A 58 0.53 21.64 10.30
CA GLU A 58 1.80 21.04 10.71
C GLU A 58 2.66 20.64 9.50
N LEU A 59 2.64 21.45 8.45
CA LEU A 59 3.26 21.18 7.15
C LEU A 59 4.70 20.62 7.23
N PRO A 60 5.61 21.20 8.06
CA PRO A 60 6.99 20.68 8.16
C PRO A 60 7.05 19.26 8.71
N HIS A 61 6.16 18.88 9.63
CA HIS A 61 6.12 17.54 10.20
C HIS A 61 5.41 16.55 9.26
N ALA A 62 4.32 16.95 8.63
CA ALA A 62 3.62 16.13 7.65
C ALA A 62 4.53 15.75 6.47
N TRP A 63 5.26 16.73 5.92
CA TRP A 63 6.23 16.45 4.87
C TRP A 63 7.44 15.68 5.36
N ALA A 64 7.94 15.90 6.58
CA ALA A 64 9.04 15.12 7.14
C ALA A 64 8.66 13.63 7.24
N PHE A 65 7.43 13.33 7.69
CA PHE A 65 6.91 11.97 7.76
C PHE A 65 6.87 11.29 6.37
N TYR A 66 6.37 11.99 5.35
CA TYR A 66 6.29 11.42 3.99
C TYR A 66 7.63 11.39 3.28
N GLU A 67 8.50 12.39 3.45
CA GLU A 67 9.85 12.37 2.88
C GLU A 67 10.68 11.24 3.46
N TRP A 68 10.62 11.02 4.77
CA TRP A 68 11.28 9.88 5.40
C TRP A 68 10.79 8.55 4.82
N ARG A 69 9.48 8.38 4.63
CA ARG A 69 8.89 7.18 4.03
C ARG A 69 9.34 6.98 2.59
N ARG A 70 9.43 8.06 1.81
CA ARG A 70 9.92 8.01 0.42
C ARG A 70 11.38 7.57 0.37
N ARG A 71 12.24 8.15 1.21
CA ARG A 71 13.65 7.74 1.32
C ARG A 71 13.77 6.29 1.74
N ASN A 72 13.05 5.87 2.77
CA ASN A 72 13.04 4.48 3.22
C ASN A 72 12.60 3.53 2.10
N ALA A 73 11.54 3.83 1.36
CA ALA A 73 11.08 2.99 0.27
C ALA A 73 12.05 2.98 -0.92
N ASN A 74 12.73 4.10 -1.20
CA ASN A 74 13.76 4.17 -2.23
C ASN A 74 15.00 3.31 -1.90
N ASP A 75 15.36 3.27 -0.64
CA ASP A 75 16.55 2.55 -0.16
C ASP A 75 16.32 1.03 -0.03
N ASN A 76 15.07 0.59 -0.12
CA ASN A 76 14.69 -0.80 0.01
C ASN A 76 14.12 -1.36 -1.30
N GLN A 77 14.36 -2.65 -1.52
CA GLN A 77 13.93 -3.34 -2.74
C GLN A 77 12.73 -4.26 -2.47
N PRO A 78 11.84 -4.45 -3.46
CA PRO A 78 10.82 -5.48 -3.38
C PRO A 78 11.44 -6.86 -3.11
N HIS A 79 10.91 -7.57 -2.12
CA HIS A 79 11.40 -8.92 -1.80
C HIS A 79 10.94 -9.95 -2.86
N GLU A 80 11.48 -11.17 -2.77
CA GLU A 80 11.25 -12.26 -3.73
C GLU A 80 9.76 -12.56 -3.98
N GLY A 81 8.88 -12.40 -2.99
CA GLY A 81 7.44 -12.61 -3.14
C GLY A 81 6.80 -11.75 -4.23
N TYR A 82 7.25 -10.50 -4.38
CA TYR A 82 6.77 -9.62 -5.46
C TYR A 82 7.14 -10.16 -6.85
N ARG A 83 8.36 -10.68 -7.01
CA ARG A 83 8.80 -11.29 -8.26
C ARG A 83 7.97 -12.55 -8.58
N ILE A 84 7.73 -13.38 -7.58
CA ILE A 84 6.91 -14.59 -7.73
C ILE A 84 5.50 -14.25 -8.19
N ILE A 85 4.87 -13.23 -7.63
CA ILE A 85 3.54 -12.76 -8.06
C ILE A 85 3.57 -12.40 -9.56
N ASN A 86 4.57 -11.64 -10.00
CA ASN A 86 4.69 -11.26 -11.40
C ASN A 86 4.87 -12.49 -12.32
N GLU A 87 5.60 -13.52 -11.88
CA GLU A 87 5.73 -14.78 -12.64
C GLU A 87 4.40 -15.56 -12.69
N TRP A 88 3.61 -15.56 -11.62
CA TRP A 88 2.29 -16.17 -11.65
C TRP A 88 1.35 -15.46 -12.62
N PHE A 89 1.40 -14.13 -12.68
CA PHE A 89 0.58 -13.33 -13.60
C PHE A 89 0.94 -13.48 -15.08
N LYS A 90 2.07 -14.11 -15.39
CA LYS A 90 2.38 -14.57 -16.77
C LYS A 90 1.61 -15.85 -17.15
N LYS A 91 1.12 -16.59 -16.15
CA LYS A 91 0.43 -17.87 -16.32
C LYS A 91 -1.09 -17.76 -16.16
N CYS A 92 -1.57 -16.70 -15.51
CA CYS A 92 -2.99 -16.46 -15.27
C CYS A 92 -3.34 -14.96 -15.46
N ASP A 93 -4.63 -14.69 -15.58
CA ASP A 93 -5.16 -13.32 -15.56
C ASP A 93 -5.17 -12.83 -14.10
N GLY A 94 -4.13 -12.09 -13.71
CA GLY A 94 -3.93 -11.62 -12.34
C GLY A 94 -4.15 -10.13 -12.19
N PHE A 95 -4.66 -9.71 -11.03
CA PHE A 95 -4.81 -8.32 -10.65
C PHE A 95 -4.40 -8.09 -9.20
N ILE A 96 -3.84 -6.93 -8.91
CA ILE A 96 -3.46 -6.51 -7.54
C ILE A 96 -4.37 -5.37 -7.08
N HIS A 97 -5.02 -5.55 -5.95
CA HIS A 97 -5.65 -4.47 -5.20
C HIS A 97 -4.86 -4.24 -3.92
N THR A 98 -4.20 -3.10 -3.82
CA THR A 98 -3.31 -2.81 -2.68
C THR A 98 -3.73 -1.57 -1.90
N THR A 99 -3.67 -1.68 -0.57
CA THR A 99 -3.77 -0.53 0.35
C THR A 99 -2.40 0.11 0.63
N ASN A 100 -1.31 -0.49 0.13
CA ASN A 100 0.04 0.04 0.31
C ASN A 100 0.28 1.23 -0.62
N THR A 101 1.00 2.21 -0.10
CA THR A 101 1.35 3.46 -0.82
C THR A 101 2.83 3.54 -1.18
N ASP A 102 3.59 2.47 -0.90
CA ASP A 102 5.05 2.41 -1.06
C ASP A 102 5.53 2.22 -2.50
N GLY A 103 4.66 1.73 -3.40
CA GLY A 103 4.97 1.51 -4.80
C GLY A 103 5.78 0.25 -5.09
N LEU A 104 6.05 -0.64 -4.11
CA LEU A 104 6.91 -1.82 -4.31
C LEU A 104 6.40 -2.78 -5.38
N HIS A 105 5.08 -2.90 -5.59
CA HIS A 105 4.54 -3.70 -6.68
C HIS A 105 5.00 -3.18 -8.04
N LEU A 106 4.88 -1.87 -8.28
CA LEU A 106 5.32 -1.25 -9.53
C LEU A 106 6.86 -1.30 -9.67
N MET A 107 7.61 -1.10 -8.59
CA MET A 107 9.06 -1.24 -8.57
C MET A 107 9.53 -2.66 -8.90
N SER A 108 8.73 -3.67 -8.56
CA SER A 108 9.01 -5.07 -8.91
C SER A 108 8.71 -5.44 -10.37
N GLY A 109 8.18 -4.51 -11.15
CA GLY A 109 7.82 -4.72 -12.56
C GLY A 109 6.37 -5.17 -12.78
N CYS A 110 5.48 -4.97 -11.81
CA CYS A 110 4.04 -5.18 -12.02
C CYS A 110 3.52 -4.25 -13.12
N ASP A 111 2.66 -4.77 -13.98
CA ASP A 111 1.97 -4.01 -15.01
C ASP A 111 1.02 -2.97 -14.38
N ARG A 112 1.12 -1.71 -14.82
CA ARG A 112 0.29 -0.60 -14.33
C ARG A 112 -1.20 -0.81 -14.60
N ASP A 113 -1.56 -1.59 -15.61
CA ASP A 113 -2.94 -1.92 -15.95
C ASP A 113 -3.53 -3.05 -15.10
N ARG A 114 -2.68 -3.73 -14.32
CA ARG A 114 -3.05 -4.86 -13.46
C ARG A 114 -2.96 -4.56 -11.96
N ILE A 115 -3.00 -3.28 -11.59
CA ILE A 115 -2.94 -2.86 -10.19
C ILE A 115 -3.92 -1.71 -9.92
N LEU A 116 -4.54 -1.75 -8.73
CA LEU A 116 -5.18 -0.60 -8.11
C LEU A 116 -4.50 -0.28 -6.78
N GLU A 117 -3.82 0.85 -6.72
CA GLU A 117 -3.30 1.47 -5.49
C GLU A 117 -4.43 2.30 -4.87
N VAL A 118 -5.37 1.62 -4.17
CA VAL A 118 -6.64 2.23 -3.73
C VAL A 118 -6.46 3.41 -2.78
N HIS A 119 -5.38 3.41 -1.99
CA HIS A 119 -5.02 4.54 -1.13
C HIS A 119 -4.02 5.49 -1.78
N GLY A 120 -3.78 5.38 -3.08
CA GLY A 120 -2.83 6.21 -3.79
C GLY A 120 -1.38 5.78 -3.63
N SER A 121 -0.46 6.70 -3.93
CA SER A 121 0.97 6.42 -3.91
C SER A 121 1.76 7.62 -3.41
N MET A 122 2.80 7.36 -2.60
CA MET A 122 3.72 8.42 -2.18
C MET A 122 4.64 8.90 -3.31
N TRP A 123 4.61 8.21 -4.47
CA TRP A 123 5.35 8.58 -5.68
C TRP A 123 4.55 9.46 -6.64
N ARG A 124 3.42 9.98 -6.16
CA ARG A 124 2.57 10.92 -6.88
C ARG A 124 2.22 12.08 -5.98
N LEU A 125 1.97 13.22 -6.59
CA LEU A 125 1.59 14.45 -5.91
C LEU A 125 0.25 14.96 -6.43
N GLN A 126 -0.48 15.66 -5.56
CA GLN A 126 -1.65 16.45 -5.89
C GLN A 126 -1.55 17.84 -5.24
N CYS A 127 -2.30 18.80 -5.73
CA CYS A 127 -2.39 20.12 -5.12
C CYS A 127 -3.06 20.04 -3.73
N LEU A 128 -2.48 20.70 -2.72
CA LEU A 128 -3.09 20.80 -1.40
C LEU A 128 -4.40 21.58 -1.43
N ASP A 129 -4.48 22.60 -2.29
CA ASP A 129 -5.66 23.47 -2.43
C ASP A 129 -6.64 22.97 -3.50
N THR A 130 -6.43 21.77 -4.01
CA THR A 130 -7.29 21.15 -5.04
C THR A 130 -7.63 22.06 -6.22
N CYS A 131 -6.64 22.85 -6.69
CA CYS A 131 -6.83 23.78 -7.82
C CYS A 131 -7.24 23.04 -9.12
N THR A 132 -6.90 21.74 -9.20
CA THR A 132 -7.38 20.78 -10.18
C THR A 132 -7.61 19.45 -9.47
N HIS A 133 -8.40 18.55 -10.07
CA HIS A 133 -8.54 17.16 -9.61
C HIS A 133 -7.49 16.22 -10.25
N GLN A 134 -6.35 16.77 -10.68
CA GLN A 134 -5.27 16.03 -11.30
C GLN A 134 -4.16 15.74 -10.29
N TYR A 135 -3.51 14.61 -10.47
CA TYR A 135 -2.26 14.26 -9.81
C TYR A 135 -1.18 14.09 -10.88
N TRP A 136 0.07 14.06 -10.45
CA TRP A 136 1.23 13.82 -11.33
C TRP A 136 2.25 12.93 -10.65
N ASP A 137 3.01 12.18 -11.45
CA ASP A 137 4.11 11.37 -10.94
C ASP A 137 5.27 12.28 -10.50
N ASP A 138 5.87 11.97 -9.36
CA ASP A 138 7.12 12.56 -8.91
C ASP A 138 7.93 11.51 -8.13
N VAL A 139 9.00 11.03 -8.77
CA VAL A 139 9.89 10.00 -8.22
C VAL A 139 11.19 10.58 -7.66
N SER A 140 11.28 11.90 -7.51
CA SER A 140 12.47 12.58 -6.97
C SER A 140 12.75 12.15 -5.53
N VAL A 141 14.00 11.84 -5.22
CA VAL A 141 14.47 11.57 -3.87
C VAL A 141 15.84 12.25 -3.70
N PRO A 142 15.98 13.24 -2.81
CA PRO A 142 14.93 13.82 -1.95
C PRO A 142 13.94 14.67 -2.76
N LEU A 143 12.71 14.78 -2.25
CA LEU A 143 11.68 15.67 -2.77
C LEU A 143 11.66 17.01 -2.02
N CYS A 144 12.00 16.97 -0.74
CA CYS A 144 12.19 18.13 0.13
C CYS A 144 13.37 17.89 1.08
N ASP A 145 13.88 18.95 1.69
CA ASP A 145 14.92 18.84 2.71
C ASP A 145 14.31 18.25 3.99
N LEU A 146 15.04 17.35 4.65
CA LEU A 146 14.63 16.69 5.87
C LEU A 146 15.71 16.85 6.94
N ASP A 147 15.35 17.48 8.04
CA ASP A 147 16.10 17.44 9.28
C ASP A 147 15.63 16.23 10.13
N ASN A 148 16.47 15.21 10.21
CA ASN A 148 16.17 13.98 10.95
C ASN A 148 16.17 14.17 12.48
N GLU A 149 16.88 15.17 12.99
CA GLU A 149 16.96 15.41 14.44
C GLU A 149 15.66 16.02 14.97
N THR A 150 15.09 16.96 14.21
CA THR A 150 13.84 17.63 14.59
C THR A 150 12.60 17.05 13.90
N MET A 151 12.79 16.15 12.93
CA MET A 151 11.75 15.64 12.05
C MET A 151 10.90 16.78 11.43
N ARG A 152 11.61 17.74 10.83
CA ARG A 152 11.01 18.85 10.08
C ARG A 152 11.53 18.87 8.66
N ALA A 153 10.62 19.04 7.73
CA ALA A 153 10.95 19.27 6.31
C ALA A 153 10.93 20.76 5.97
N SER A 154 11.63 21.11 4.90
CA SER A 154 11.61 22.44 4.27
C SER A 154 11.74 22.29 2.75
N ASN A 155 11.63 23.40 2.02
CA ASN A 155 11.68 23.41 0.54
C ASN A 155 10.61 22.49 -0.07
N PHE A 156 9.36 22.68 0.34
CA PHE A 156 8.24 21.85 -0.08
C PHE A 156 7.98 21.91 -1.58
N PRO A 157 7.54 20.78 -2.19
CA PRO A 157 7.17 20.77 -3.60
C PRO A 157 5.97 21.64 -3.88
N GLY A 158 6.00 22.32 -5.00
CA GLY A 158 4.91 23.17 -5.48
C GLY A 158 4.00 22.42 -6.45
N CYS A 159 2.73 22.80 -6.46
CA CYS A 159 1.78 22.36 -7.47
C CYS A 159 2.23 22.85 -8.86
N ILE A 160 2.24 21.94 -9.84
CA ILE A 160 2.65 22.25 -11.22
C ILE A 160 1.70 23.21 -11.93
N HIS A 161 0.45 23.34 -11.45
CA HIS A 161 -0.57 24.20 -12.04
C HIS A 161 -0.66 25.59 -11.41
N CYS A 162 -0.78 25.68 -10.08
CA CYS A 162 -1.04 26.95 -9.37
C CYS A 162 0.14 27.44 -8.53
N ARG A 163 1.22 26.65 -8.41
CA ARG A 163 2.40 26.94 -7.58
C ARG A 163 2.16 26.91 -6.05
N SER A 164 0.93 26.64 -5.58
CA SER A 164 0.66 26.37 -4.17
C SER A 164 1.36 25.08 -3.73
N ILE A 165 1.34 24.78 -2.43
CA ILE A 165 1.95 23.56 -1.87
C ILE A 165 1.32 22.31 -2.50
N ALA A 166 2.17 21.35 -2.85
CA ALA A 166 1.74 20.00 -3.19
C ALA A 166 1.74 19.10 -1.95
N ARG A 167 0.96 18.04 -1.99
CA ARG A 167 0.97 16.95 -1.01
C ARG A 167 1.07 15.60 -1.72
N PRO A 168 1.46 14.51 -1.04
CA PRO A 168 1.37 13.18 -1.63
C PRO A 168 -0.06 12.85 -2.06
N HIS A 169 -0.20 12.25 -3.25
CA HIS A 169 -1.48 11.75 -3.75
C HIS A 169 -1.84 10.44 -3.04
N ILE A 170 -2.24 10.58 -1.78
CA ILE A 170 -2.60 9.49 -0.88
C ILE A 170 -3.95 9.82 -0.25
N LEU A 171 -4.84 8.82 -0.17
CA LEU A 171 -6.06 8.89 0.62
C LEU A 171 -5.67 8.92 2.11
N MET A 172 -5.82 10.08 2.72
CA MET A 172 -5.46 10.32 4.11
C MET A 172 -6.68 10.19 5.04
N PHE A 173 -6.44 10.15 6.35
CA PHE A 173 -7.53 10.14 7.33
C PHE A 173 -8.33 11.44 7.28
N GLY A 174 -9.67 11.32 7.12
CA GLY A 174 -10.56 12.46 6.97
C GLY A 174 -10.43 13.22 5.65
N ASP A 175 -9.89 12.58 4.60
CA ASP A 175 -9.60 13.23 3.31
C ASP A 175 -10.81 13.20 2.36
N GLY A 176 -11.49 14.33 2.24
CA GLY A 176 -12.54 14.54 1.24
C GLY A 176 -12.04 15.05 -0.11
N GLU A 177 -10.73 15.27 -0.27
CA GLU A 177 -10.13 15.93 -1.45
C GLU A 177 -9.25 14.97 -2.29
N TYR A 178 -9.19 13.69 -1.90
CA TYR A 178 -8.49 12.66 -2.66
C TYR A 178 -9.29 12.28 -3.92
N THR A 179 -8.62 12.29 -5.05
CA THR A 179 -9.29 12.10 -6.36
C THR A 179 -9.23 10.67 -6.90
N GLY A 180 -8.51 9.76 -6.21
CA GLY A 180 -8.35 8.36 -6.63
C GLY A 180 -7.55 8.20 -7.92
N HIS A 181 -7.66 7.02 -8.50
CA HIS A 181 -7.04 6.62 -9.76
C HIS A 181 -8.13 6.16 -10.75
N PRO A 182 -8.65 7.04 -11.62
CA PRO A 182 -9.76 6.69 -12.51
C PRO A 182 -9.46 5.48 -13.40
N GLU A 183 -8.28 5.43 -14.04
CA GLU A 183 -7.91 4.33 -14.94
C GLU A 183 -7.72 3.02 -14.17
N GLN A 184 -6.95 3.03 -13.08
CA GLN A 184 -6.78 1.83 -12.24
C GLN A 184 -8.12 1.35 -11.66
N GLY A 185 -9.01 2.28 -11.28
CA GLY A 185 -10.34 1.96 -10.80
C GLY A 185 -11.24 1.33 -11.87
N ILE A 186 -11.15 1.78 -13.13
CA ILE A 186 -11.84 1.17 -14.26
C ILE A 186 -11.29 -0.23 -14.52
N ASN A 187 -9.96 -0.39 -14.55
CA ASN A 187 -9.32 -1.68 -14.77
C ASN A 187 -9.71 -2.70 -13.69
N PHE A 188 -9.73 -2.28 -12.42
CA PHE A 188 -10.19 -3.13 -11.33
C PHE A 188 -11.65 -3.53 -11.46
N ARG A 189 -12.57 -2.60 -11.78
CA ARG A 189 -13.98 -2.93 -12.00
C ARG A 189 -14.16 -3.94 -13.12
N ASN A 190 -13.51 -3.73 -14.26
CA ASN A 190 -13.55 -4.66 -15.40
C ASN A 190 -13.00 -6.04 -15.04
N PHE A 191 -12.01 -6.09 -14.13
CA PHE A 191 -11.48 -7.35 -13.61
C PHE A 191 -12.46 -8.04 -12.68
N ILE A 192 -13.00 -7.35 -11.67
CA ILE A 192 -13.82 -7.97 -10.61
C ILE A 192 -15.26 -8.32 -11.10
N GLU A 193 -15.73 -7.75 -12.20
CA GLU A 193 -17.01 -8.13 -12.82
C GLU A 193 -17.00 -9.56 -13.36
N LYS A 194 -15.85 -10.15 -13.57
CA LYS A 194 -15.71 -11.55 -13.97
C LYS A 194 -15.38 -12.40 -12.75
N SER A 195 -15.75 -13.70 -12.80
CA SER A 195 -15.46 -14.60 -11.71
C SER A 195 -13.96 -14.67 -11.40
N VAL A 196 -13.60 -14.61 -10.13
CA VAL A 196 -12.24 -14.81 -9.61
C VAL A 196 -12.14 -16.24 -9.09
N ASP A 197 -11.13 -17.00 -9.52
CA ASP A 197 -10.96 -18.38 -9.07
C ASP A 197 -10.31 -18.46 -7.71
N LEU A 198 -9.35 -17.55 -7.46
CA LEU A 198 -8.56 -17.51 -6.22
C LEU A 198 -8.27 -16.08 -5.82
N ALA A 199 -8.52 -15.73 -4.57
CA ALA A 199 -8.02 -14.51 -3.96
C ALA A 199 -6.97 -14.84 -2.89
N ILE A 200 -5.94 -14.00 -2.78
CA ILE A 200 -4.92 -14.12 -1.73
C ILE A 200 -4.84 -12.80 -0.98
N LEU A 201 -5.25 -12.83 0.28
CA LEU A 201 -5.15 -11.69 1.21
C LEU A 201 -3.82 -11.77 1.96
N VAL A 202 -3.01 -10.71 1.92
CA VAL A 202 -1.67 -10.71 2.52
C VAL A 202 -1.47 -9.55 3.48
N GLY A 203 -1.14 -9.87 4.72
CA GLY A 203 -0.65 -8.93 5.71
C GLY A 203 -1.64 -7.85 6.13
N SER A 204 -2.95 -8.14 6.06
CA SER A 204 -4.00 -7.26 6.58
C SER A 204 -4.22 -7.49 8.07
N SER A 205 -4.38 -6.39 8.82
CA SER A 205 -4.78 -6.45 10.25
C SER A 205 -6.25 -6.17 10.48
N GLY A 206 -6.99 -5.85 9.44
CA GLY A 206 -8.37 -5.41 9.58
C GLY A 206 -8.56 -3.99 10.16
N ALA A 207 -7.49 -3.30 10.56
CA ALA A 207 -7.60 -1.93 11.10
C ALA A 207 -8.12 -0.92 10.06
N VAL A 208 -7.79 -1.13 8.79
CA VAL A 208 -8.38 -0.44 7.63
C VAL A 208 -8.88 -1.53 6.68
N PRO A 209 -10.14 -1.99 6.82
CA PRO A 209 -10.61 -3.27 6.31
C PRO A 209 -11.00 -3.25 4.82
N THR A 210 -10.39 -2.39 4.02
CA THR A 210 -10.72 -2.24 2.59
C THR A 210 -10.56 -3.56 1.82
N ASN A 211 -9.40 -4.23 1.96
CA ASN A 211 -9.13 -5.52 1.32
C ASN A 211 -9.94 -6.65 1.94
N ASP A 212 -10.18 -6.56 3.24
CA ASP A 212 -10.88 -7.59 4.01
C ASP A 212 -12.33 -7.73 3.57
N TYR A 213 -13.02 -6.62 3.32
CA TYR A 213 -14.38 -6.64 2.80
C TYR A 213 -14.47 -7.19 1.37
N ILE A 214 -13.45 -6.95 0.52
CA ILE A 214 -13.38 -7.56 -0.81
C ILE A 214 -13.22 -9.08 -0.65
N ALA A 215 -12.31 -9.53 0.22
CA ALA A 215 -12.10 -10.95 0.49
C ALA A 215 -13.37 -11.64 0.99
N LEU A 216 -14.09 -11.02 1.96
CA LEU A 216 -15.37 -11.54 2.46
C LEU A 216 -16.41 -11.68 1.35
N HIS A 217 -16.59 -10.65 0.54
CA HIS A 217 -17.55 -10.68 -0.58
C HIS A 217 -17.22 -11.78 -1.60
N LEU A 218 -15.94 -12.00 -1.87
CA LEU A 218 -15.50 -13.09 -2.74
C LEU A 218 -15.77 -14.46 -2.13
N MET A 219 -15.51 -14.64 -0.82
CA MET A 219 -15.85 -15.88 -0.10
C MET A 219 -17.36 -16.17 -0.15
N GLU A 220 -18.20 -15.17 0.09
CA GLU A 220 -19.66 -15.28 -0.01
C GLU A 220 -20.11 -15.67 -1.42
N SER A 221 -19.34 -15.30 -2.44
CA SER A 221 -19.58 -15.65 -3.85
C SER A 221 -18.98 -17.00 -4.25
N GLY A 222 -18.37 -17.74 -3.32
CA GLY A 222 -17.78 -19.07 -3.54
C GLY A 222 -16.34 -19.06 -4.07
N THR A 223 -15.65 -17.93 -4.06
CA THR A 223 -14.23 -17.84 -4.40
C THR A 223 -13.38 -18.39 -3.25
N GLU A 224 -12.39 -19.22 -3.56
CA GLU A 224 -11.39 -19.65 -2.59
C GLU A 224 -10.52 -18.47 -2.17
N VAL A 225 -10.32 -18.29 -0.85
CA VAL A 225 -9.52 -17.20 -0.29
C VAL A 225 -8.42 -17.74 0.61
N ILE A 226 -7.17 -17.52 0.22
CA ILE A 226 -6.00 -17.78 1.07
C ILE A 226 -5.71 -16.51 1.87
N ASN A 227 -5.58 -16.63 3.20
CA ASN A 227 -5.17 -15.53 4.07
C ASN A 227 -3.76 -15.80 4.61
N ILE A 228 -2.81 -14.91 4.28
CA ILE A 228 -1.41 -14.99 4.71
C ILE A 228 -1.17 -13.90 5.74
N ASN A 229 -0.86 -14.30 6.97
CA ASN A 229 -0.54 -13.37 8.05
C ASN A 229 0.39 -14.03 9.08
N LEU A 230 0.95 -13.25 9.99
CA LEU A 230 1.83 -13.74 11.05
C LEU A 230 1.08 -14.42 12.20
N ASP A 231 -0.18 -14.11 12.38
CA ASP A 231 -1.02 -14.59 13.48
C ASP A 231 -2.49 -14.53 13.05
N ALA A 232 -3.22 -15.60 13.28
CA ALA A 232 -4.66 -15.68 12.98
C ALA A 232 -5.48 -14.66 13.77
N SER A 233 -5.03 -14.26 14.97
CA SER A 233 -5.70 -13.24 15.79
C SER A 233 -5.49 -11.82 15.29
N SER A 234 -4.50 -11.58 14.42
CA SER A 234 -4.17 -10.26 13.89
C SER A 234 -5.23 -9.70 12.94
N ASN A 235 -6.05 -10.57 12.36
CA ASN A 235 -7.19 -10.19 11.52
C ASN A 235 -8.38 -11.12 11.78
N GLN A 236 -9.38 -10.62 12.48
CA GLN A 236 -10.60 -11.36 12.81
C GLN A 236 -11.74 -11.18 11.80
N ILE A 237 -11.53 -10.35 10.76
CA ILE A 237 -12.55 -10.05 9.76
C ILE A 237 -12.66 -11.20 8.75
N VAL A 238 -11.52 -11.69 8.26
CA VAL A 238 -11.47 -12.76 7.24
C VAL A 238 -11.07 -14.06 7.91
N ASN A 239 -12.05 -14.93 8.12
CA ASN A 239 -11.84 -16.28 8.65
C ASN A 239 -12.00 -17.29 7.52
N THR A 240 -10.90 -17.95 7.15
CA THR A 240 -10.86 -18.98 6.11
C THR A 240 -10.03 -20.17 6.58
N ASP A 241 -10.43 -21.37 6.14
CA ASP A 241 -9.67 -22.60 6.40
C ASP A 241 -8.30 -22.63 5.69
N LEU A 242 -8.14 -21.76 4.69
CA LEU A 242 -6.88 -21.58 3.95
C LEU A 242 -6.02 -20.46 4.59
N PHE A 243 -5.77 -20.57 5.89
CA PHE A 243 -4.90 -19.65 6.61
C PHE A 243 -3.45 -20.14 6.59
N ILE A 244 -2.51 -19.25 6.24
CA ILE A 244 -1.06 -19.51 6.23
C ILE A 244 -0.39 -18.58 7.23
N GLU A 245 0.07 -19.15 8.34
CA GLU A 245 0.79 -18.41 9.39
C GLU A 245 2.28 -18.28 9.02
N MET A 246 2.56 -17.29 8.17
CA MET A 246 3.89 -16.98 7.67
C MET A 246 4.03 -15.50 7.34
N LYS A 247 5.28 -15.05 7.23
CA LYS A 247 5.61 -13.79 6.56
C LYS A 247 5.26 -13.86 5.09
N GLY A 248 4.88 -12.72 4.51
CA GLY A 248 4.48 -12.66 3.10
C GLY A 248 5.54 -13.22 2.15
N LYS A 249 6.81 -12.80 2.29
CA LYS A 249 7.92 -13.32 1.48
C LYS A 249 8.02 -14.84 1.54
N ASP A 250 8.07 -15.39 2.75
CA ASP A 250 8.31 -16.83 2.95
C ASP A 250 7.12 -17.66 2.44
N ALA A 251 5.90 -17.16 2.64
CA ALA A 251 4.69 -17.80 2.13
C ALA A 251 4.68 -17.88 0.60
N PHE A 252 5.01 -16.80 -0.11
CA PHE A 252 5.07 -16.83 -1.58
C PHE A 252 6.16 -17.76 -2.10
N VAL A 253 7.34 -17.79 -1.46
CA VAL A 253 8.42 -18.73 -1.83
C VAL A 253 7.96 -20.18 -1.69
N GLU A 254 7.35 -20.52 -0.54
CA GLU A 254 6.90 -21.89 -0.29
C GLU A 254 5.71 -22.29 -1.18
N LEU A 255 4.74 -21.39 -1.38
CA LEU A 255 3.63 -21.62 -2.29
C LEU A 255 4.10 -21.83 -3.74
N ASN A 256 5.11 -21.07 -4.19
CA ASN A 256 5.68 -21.25 -5.52
C ASN A 256 6.36 -22.61 -5.66
N ARG A 257 7.15 -23.00 -4.65
CA ARG A 257 7.81 -24.31 -4.61
C ARG A 257 6.79 -25.44 -4.70
N ILE A 258 5.73 -25.41 -3.88
CA ILE A 258 4.69 -26.46 -3.89
C ILE A 258 3.90 -26.49 -5.21
N ALA A 259 3.65 -25.33 -5.79
CA ALA A 259 2.82 -25.24 -6.99
C ALA A 259 3.57 -25.60 -8.26
N PHE A 260 4.89 -25.34 -8.38
CA PHE A 260 5.59 -25.36 -9.66
C PHE A 260 6.94 -26.11 -9.66
N GLU A 261 7.42 -26.56 -8.51
CA GLU A 261 8.59 -27.44 -8.35
C GLU A 261 8.17 -28.84 -7.88
#